data_de76cb921752fda04715401bd981b012
#
_entry.id   de76cb921752fda04715401bd981b012
#
_cell.length_a   1.000
_cell.length_b   1.000
_cell.length_c   1.000
_cell.angle_alpha   90.00
_cell.angle_beta   90.00
_cell.angle_gamma   90.00
#
_symmetry.space_group_name_H-M   'P 1'
#
loop_
_entity.id
_entity.type
_entity.pdbx_description
1 polymer ?
#
loop_
_entity_poly.entity_id
_entity_poly.type
_entity_poly.pdbx_seq_one_letter_code
_entity_poly.pdbx_strand_id
1 'polypeptide(L)'
;MESSLIPFSTPLPSRRFLAIGTHALSNKMLELIAKLSLAQHVTVLDCGNRSNMYSAAKLIRPYTSDPVRVMCNIRLSRAFTCYQVLAMLQAVAANPPKEPLVVLDLLATFLDEDVELKDAQRLLDHSLGLLTQLSNS
;
A
#
# COMPACT_ATOMS: atom_id res chain seq x y z
N MET A 1 21.51 -5.10 9.35
CA MET A 1 21.06 -4.40 8.15
C MET A 1 20.16 -3.24 8.52
N GLU A 2 20.45 -2.12 8.01
CA GLU A 2 19.64 -0.95 8.30
C GLU A 2 18.26 -1.05 7.68
N SER A 3 17.27 -0.89 8.51
CA SER A 3 15.87 -0.91 8.08
C SER A 3 15.38 0.45 7.60
N SER A 4 16.20 1.47 7.69
CA SER A 4 15.82 2.85 7.42
C SER A 4 16.22 3.31 6.02
N LEU A 5 15.88 2.51 5.02
CA LEU A 5 16.17 2.86 3.63
C LEU A 5 15.31 4.01 3.11
N ILE A 6 14.19 4.30 3.78
CA ILE A 6 13.30 5.40 3.42
C ILE A 6 13.31 6.40 4.57
N PRO A 7 13.89 7.58 4.38
CA PRO A 7 13.81 8.63 5.40
C PRO A 7 12.38 9.18 5.43
N PHE A 8 11.67 8.90 6.50
CA PHE A 8 10.28 9.34 6.68
C PHE A 8 10.12 10.85 6.76
N SER A 9 11.22 11.56 7.00
CA SER A 9 11.20 13.02 7.10
C SER A 9 11.29 13.73 5.75
N THR A 10 11.56 12.99 4.67
CA THR A 10 11.70 13.56 3.34
C THR A 10 10.40 13.42 2.57
N PRO A 11 9.93 14.45 1.86
CA PRO A 11 8.82 14.29 0.93
C PRO A 11 9.17 13.20 -0.06
N LEU A 12 8.27 12.23 -0.23
CA LEU A 12 8.48 11.18 -1.22
C LEU A 12 8.51 11.82 -2.60
N PRO A 13 9.58 11.67 -3.37
CA PRO A 13 9.58 12.14 -4.75
C PRO A 13 8.55 11.36 -5.57
N SER A 14 8.15 11.88 -6.74
CA SER A 14 7.26 11.18 -7.67
C SER A 14 7.95 9.95 -8.23
N ARG A 15 8.28 9.01 -7.36
CA ARG A 15 9.02 7.79 -7.72
C ARG A 15 8.40 6.59 -7.06
N ARG A 16 8.64 5.47 -7.67
CA ARG A 16 8.26 4.18 -7.15
C ARG A 16 9.35 3.65 -6.23
N PHE A 17 8.94 3.17 -5.06
CA PHE A 17 9.82 2.49 -4.14
C PHE A 17 9.32 1.06 -3.93
N LEU A 18 10.26 0.13 -3.85
CA LEU A 18 9.97 -1.25 -3.51
C LEU A 18 10.65 -1.58 -2.19
N ALA A 19 9.86 -2.06 -1.24
CA ALA A 19 10.37 -2.54 0.03
C ALA A 19 10.10 -4.05 0.16
N ILE A 20 11.11 -4.82 0.49
CA ILE A 20 11.02 -6.26 0.66
C ILE A 20 11.56 -6.61 2.04
N GLY A 21 10.83 -7.45 2.78
CA GLY A 21 11.26 -7.85 4.11
C GLY A 21 10.29 -8.79 4.80
N THR A 22 10.57 -9.03 6.07
CA THR A 22 9.79 -9.88 6.97
C THR A 22 8.64 -9.11 7.63
N HIS A 23 8.03 -9.68 8.67
CA HIS A 23 6.97 -9.02 9.45
C HIS A 23 7.36 -7.65 10.01
N ALA A 24 8.64 -7.43 10.29
CA ALA A 24 9.12 -6.12 10.75
C ALA A 24 8.85 -5.02 9.71
N LEU A 25 8.87 -5.37 8.44
CA LEU A 25 8.57 -4.43 7.36
C LEU A 25 7.10 -4.00 7.38
N SER A 26 6.19 -4.91 7.72
CA SER A 26 4.76 -4.58 7.84
C SER A 26 4.52 -3.45 8.82
N ASN A 27 5.20 -3.48 9.98
CA ASN A 27 5.13 -2.41 10.97
C ASN A 27 5.72 -1.10 10.44
N LYS A 28 6.82 -1.18 9.69
CA LYS A 28 7.43 0.01 9.07
C LYS A 28 6.51 0.63 8.04
N MET A 29 5.80 -0.17 7.28
CA MET A 29 4.83 0.33 6.29
C MET A 29 3.64 1.00 6.99
N LEU A 30 3.16 0.45 8.10
CA LEU A 30 2.11 1.08 8.90
C LEU A 30 2.58 2.41 9.49
N GLU A 31 3.83 2.49 9.95
CA GLU A 31 4.43 3.75 10.40
C GLU A 31 4.45 4.79 9.29
N LEU A 32 4.83 4.39 8.09
CA LEU A 32 4.82 5.27 6.92
C LEU A 32 3.42 5.80 6.63
N ILE A 33 2.44 4.91 6.60
CA ILE A 33 1.04 5.29 6.37
C ILE A 33 0.57 6.25 7.45
N ALA A 34 0.86 5.96 8.72
CA ALA A 34 0.49 6.81 9.84
C ALA A 34 1.10 8.22 9.69
N LYS A 35 2.37 8.30 9.39
CA LYS A 35 3.07 9.59 9.23
C LYS A 35 2.53 10.38 8.04
N LEU A 36 2.28 9.72 6.92
CA LEU A 36 1.71 10.38 5.75
C LEU A 36 0.31 10.92 6.05
N SER A 37 -0.51 10.15 6.78
CA SER A 37 -1.89 10.53 7.12
C SER A 37 -1.98 11.75 8.02
N LEU A 38 -0.93 12.03 8.81
CA LEU A 38 -0.88 13.24 9.63
C LEU A 38 -0.84 14.51 8.80
N ALA A 39 -0.29 14.44 7.59
CA ALA A 39 -0.08 15.61 6.74
C ALA A 39 -1.05 15.68 5.55
N GLN A 40 -1.58 14.54 5.08
CA GLN A 40 -2.34 14.49 3.83
C GLN A 40 -3.15 13.21 3.72
N HIS A 41 -3.99 13.13 2.70
CA HIS A 41 -4.65 11.89 2.33
C HIS A 41 -3.64 10.87 1.79
N VAL A 42 -3.90 9.61 2.06
CA VAL A 42 -3.08 8.47 1.60
C VAL A 42 -4.03 7.40 1.08
N THR A 43 -3.76 6.91 -0.11
CA THR A 43 -4.49 5.76 -0.67
C THR A 43 -3.69 4.49 -0.38
N VAL A 44 -4.32 3.53 0.25
CA VAL A 44 -3.70 2.25 0.63
C VAL A 44 -4.44 1.10 -0.05
N LEU A 45 -3.72 0.32 -0.82
CA LEU A 45 -4.22 -0.93 -1.40
C LEU A 45 -3.62 -2.09 -0.62
N ASP A 46 -4.42 -2.75 0.20
CA ASP A 46 -4.00 -3.91 0.96
C ASP A 46 -4.29 -5.18 0.16
N CYS A 47 -3.30 -5.62 -0.60
CA CYS A 47 -3.43 -6.74 -1.52
C CYS A 47 -3.36 -8.11 -0.84
N GLY A 48 -2.99 -8.16 0.43
CA GLY A 48 -2.93 -9.37 1.23
C GLY A 48 -4.02 -9.48 2.28
N ASN A 49 -4.85 -8.46 2.43
CA ASN A 49 -5.88 -8.38 3.46
C ASN A 49 -5.32 -8.60 4.88
N ARG A 50 -4.13 -8.07 5.16
CA ARG A 50 -3.41 -8.30 6.42
C ARG A 50 -3.17 -7.04 7.24
N SER A 51 -3.41 -5.87 6.70
CA SER A 51 -3.12 -4.63 7.41
C SER A 51 -4.05 -4.44 8.60
N ASN A 52 -3.47 -4.07 9.73
CA ASN A 52 -4.21 -3.79 10.94
C ASN A 52 -4.30 -2.28 11.15
N MET A 53 -5.44 -1.70 10.78
CA MET A 53 -5.66 -0.26 10.94
C MET A 53 -5.77 0.16 12.39
N TYR A 54 -6.07 -0.76 13.29
CA TYR A 54 -6.02 -0.50 14.72
C TYR A 54 -4.60 -0.16 15.17
N SER A 55 -3.60 -0.86 14.63
CA SER A 55 -2.19 -0.56 14.88
C SER A 55 -1.78 0.79 14.30
N ALA A 56 -2.30 1.14 13.12
CA ALA A 56 -2.07 2.46 12.54
C ALA A 56 -2.64 3.56 13.45
N ALA A 57 -3.83 3.37 14.00
CA ALA A 57 -4.44 4.32 14.94
C ALA A 57 -3.57 4.52 16.18
N LYS A 58 -2.99 3.45 16.72
CA LYS A 58 -2.07 3.54 17.85
C LYS A 58 -0.83 4.37 17.54
N LEU A 59 -0.32 4.23 16.33
CA LEU A 59 0.85 4.99 15.87
C LEU A 59 0.54 6.48 15.68
N ILE A 60 -0.70 6.81 15.37
CA ILE A 60 -1.14 8.18 15.13
C ILE A 60 -1.40 8.92 16.45
N ARG A 61 -1.93 8.25 17.46
CA ARG A 61 -2.38 8.86 18.72
C ARG A 61 -1.37 9.80 19.39
N PRO A 62 -0.05 9.48 19.45
CA PRO A 62 0.89 10.38 20.11
C PRO A 62 1.07 11.72 19.41
N TYR A 63 0.65 11.84 18.15
CA TYR A 63 0.93 13.01 17.31
C TYR A 63 -0.27 13.90 17.06
N THR A 64 -1.44 13.54 17.56
CA THR A 64 -2.66 14.32 17.33
C THR A 64 -3.63 14.18 18.50
N SER A 65 -4.37 15.24 18.77
CA SER A 65 -5.50 15.23 19.72
C SER A 65 -6.77 14.67 19.08
N ASP A 66 -6.81 14.51 17.76
CA ASP A 66 -7.96 14.01 17.02
C ASP A 66 -7.57 12.87 16.08
N PRO A 67 -7.30 11.67 16.64
CA PRO A 67 -6.87 10.54 15.82
C PRO A 67 -7.93 10.07 14.81
N VAL A 68 -9.20 10.24 15.12
CA VAL A 68 -10.30 9.85 14.21
C VAL A 68 -10.21 10.65 12.92
N ARG A 69 -9.99 11.95 13.03
CA ARG A 69 -9.85 12.83 11.86
C ARG A 69 -8.65 12.41 11.00
N VAL A 70 -7.53 12.11 11.63
CA VAL A 70 -6.33 11.67 10.92
C VAL A 70 -6.56 10.33 10.22
N MET A 71 -7.23 9.39 10.89
CA MET A 71 -7.57 8.10 10.29
C MET A 71 -8.46 8.26 9.05
N CYS A 72 -9.30 9.29 9.00
CA CYS A 72 -10.13 9.57 7.84
C CYS A 72 -9.31 9.99 6.60
N ASN A 73 -8.03 10.34 6.77
CA ASN A 73 -7.13 10.61 5.66
C ASN A 73 -6.65 9.34 4.97
N ILE A 74 -6.80 8.19 5.60
CA ILE A 74 -6.41 6.90 5.03
C ILE A 74 -7.57 6.32 4.24
N ARG A 75 -7.38 6.19 2.93
CA ARG A 75 -8.35 5.57 2.01
C ARG A 75 -7.88 4.15 1.74
N LEU A 76 -8.53 3.20 2.39
CA LEU A 76 -8.12 1.80 2.37
C LEU A 76 -9.03 0.97 1.48
N SER A 77 -8.43 0.20 0.59
CA SER A 77 -9.10 -0.86 -0.16
C SER A 77 -8.39 -2.17 0.09
N ARG A 78 -9.14 -3.25 0.21
CA ARG A 78 -8.60 -4.59 0.48
C ARG A 78 -8.96 -5.56 -0.64
N ALA A 79 -8.04 -6.47 -0.93
CA ALA A 79 -8.26 -7.55 -1.87
C ALA A 79 -8.11 -8.89 -1.17
N PHE A 80 -8.93 -9.84 -1.56
CA PHE A 80 -8.90 -11.22 -1.06
C PHE A 80 -8.35 -12.20 -2.11
N THR A 81 -8.34 -11.80 -3.37
CA THR A 81 -7.86 -12.62 -4.49
C THR A 81 -7.00 -11.78 -5.44
N CYS A 82 -6.17 -12.46 -6.24
CA CYS A 82 -5.35 -11.77 -7.25
C CYS A 82 -6.21 -11.09 -8.33
N TYR A 83 -7.41 -11.59 -8.58
CA TYR A 83 -8.36 -10.95 -9.50
C TYR A 83 -8.83 -9.60 -8.96
N GLN A 84 -9.08 -9.53 -7.64
CA GLN A 84 -9.46 -8.28 -6.98
C GLN A 84 -8.29 -7.29 -6.92
N VAL A 85 -7.06 -7.79 -6.78
CA VAL A 85 -5.86 -6.94 -6.84
C VAL A 85 -5.80 -6.23 -8.18
N LEU A 86 -5.95 -6.97 -9.27
CA LEU A 86 -5.95 -6.38 -10.61
C LEU A 86 -7.08 -5.37 -10.76
N ALA A 87 -8.28 -5.70 -10.30
CA ALA A 87 -9.44 -4.79 -10.38
C ALA A 87 -9.20 -3.49 -9.61
N MET A 88 -8.60 -3.57 -8.41
CA MET A 88 -8.24 -2.38 -7.64
C MET A 88 -7.23 -1.50 -8.39
N LEU A 89 -6.21 -2.12 -8.95
CA LEU A 89 -5.18 -1.39 -9.70
C LEU A 89 -5.74 -0.76 -10.97
N GLN A 90 -6.65 -1.43 -11.64
CA GLN A 90 -7.35 -0.87 -12.80
C GLN A 90 -8.18 0.35 -12.42
N ALA A 91 -8.89 0.29 -11.31
CA ALA A 91 -9.70 1.41 -10.83
C ALA A 91 -8.82 2.62 -10.47
N VAL A 92 -7.71 2.37 -9.79
CA VAL A 92 -6.77 3.44 -9.41
C VAL A 92 -6.08 4.02 -10.66
N ALA A 93 -5.72 3.18 -11.62
CA ALA A 93 -5.09 3.64 -12.87
C ALA A 93 -6.05 4.47 -13.74
N ALA A 94 -7.34 4.16 -13.68
CA ALA A 94 -8.37 4.91 -14.42
C ALA A 94 -8.57 6.32 -13.83
N ASN A 95 -8.34 6.49 -12.54
CA ASN A 95 -8.46 7.77 -11.84
C ASN A 95 -7.33 7.88 -10.81
N PRO A 96 -6.10 8.17 -11.26
CA PRO A 96 -4.93 8.15 -10.38
C PRO A 96 -5.06 9.15 -9.23
N PRO A 97 -4.75 8.74 -7.99
CA PRO A 97 -4.76 9.65 -6.87
C PRO A 97 -3.62 10.67 -7.00
N LYS A 98 -3.86 11.89 -6.52
CA LYS A 98 -2.82 12.92 -6.44
C LYS A 98 -1.97 12.75 -5.20
N GLU A 99 -2.54 12.10 -4.18
CA GLU A 99 -1.88 11.76 -2.93
C GLU A 99 -1.01 10.49 -3.09
N PRO A 100 -0.12 10.23 -2.13
CA PRO A 100 0.68 9.00 -2.14
C PRO A 100 -0.16 7.74 -2.20
N LEU A 101 0.29 6.78 -2.98
CA LEU A 101 -0.30 5.45 -3.08
C LEU A 101 0.63 4.44 -2.43
N VAL A 102 0.13 3.70 -1.46
CA VAL A 102 0.86 2.63 -0.77
C VAL A 102 0.21 1.31 -1.12
N VAL A 103 0.99 0.38 -1.63
CA VAL A 103 0.54 -0.97 -1.97
C VAL A 103 1.19 -1.96 -1.00
N LEU A 104 0.36 -2.68 -0.25
CA LEU A 104 0.81 -3.64 0.76
C LEU A 104 0.61 -5.06 0.27
N ASP A 105 1.60 -5.92 0.51
CA ASP A 105 1.53 -7.37 0.25
C ASP A 105 1.09 -7.72 -1.18
N LEU A 106 1.66 -7.05 -2.16
CA LEU A 106 1.25 -7.20 -3.55
C LEU A 106 1.19 -8.65 -4.02
N LEU A 107 2.16 -9.47 -3.63
CA LEU A 107 2.29 -10.83 -4.12
C LEU A 107 1.46 -11.87 -3.37
N ALA A 108 0.88 -11.51 -2.22
CA ALA A 108 0.26 -12.48 -1.32
C ALA A 108 -0.80 -13.37 -1.99
N THR A 109 -1.69 -12.77 -2.77
CA THR A 109 -2.78 -13.52 -3.42
C THR A 109 -2.36 -14.19 -4.73
N PHE A 110 -1.23 -13.79 -5.30
CA PHE A 110 -0.69 -14.42 -6.51
C PHE A 110 0.00 -15.76 -6.21
N LEU A 111 0.27 -16.03 -4.94
CA LEU A 111 0.87 -17.29 -4.46
C LEU A 111 -0.18 -18.28 -3.98
N ASP A 112 -1.46 -17.98 -4.15
CA ASP A 112 -2.56 -18.85 -3.78
C ASP A 112 -2.56 -20.11 -4.64
N GLU A 113 -2.57 -21.28 -4.00
CA GLU A 113 -2.55 -22.59 -4.64
C GLU A 113 -3.80 -22.87 -5.47
N ASP A 114 -4.91 -22.21 -5.16
CA ASP A 114 -6.18 -22.38 -5.87
C ASP A 114 -6.20 -21.67 -7.24
N VAL A 115 -5.19 -20.88 -7.54
CA VAL A 115 -5.06 -20.19 -8.82
C VAL A 115 -3.98 -20.86 -9.66
N GLU A 116 -4.28 -21.16 -10.92
CA GLU A 116 -3.29 -21.70 -11.82
C GLU A 116 -2.11 -20.74 -11.98
N LEU A 117 -0.90 -21.28 -11.94
CA LEU A 117 0.32 -20.49 -12.06
C LEU A 117 0.34 -19.60 -13.31
N LYS A 118 -0.15 -20.13 -14.43
CA LYS A 118 -0.21 -19.40 -15.69
C LYS A 118 -1.11 -18.18 -15.59
N ASP A 119 -2.27 -18.32 -14.95
CA ASP A 119 -3.21 -17.21 -14.73
C ASP A 119 -2.63 -16.20 -13.75
N ALA A 120 -2.03 -16.68 -12.67
CA ALA A 120 -1.41 -15.83 -11.67
C ALA A 120 -0.29 -14.97 -12.30
N GLN A 121 0.54 -15.57 -13.14
CA GLN A 121 1.61 -14.83 -13.84
C GLN A 121 1.05 -13.78 -14.79
N ARG A 122 0.01 -14.10 -15.53
CA ARG A 122 -0.63 -13.16 -16.47
C ARG A 122 -1.23 -11.98 -15.71
N LEU A 123 -1.93 -12.25 -14.61
CA LEU A 123 -2.53 -11.21 -13.77
C LEU A 123 -1.47 -10.36 -13.10
N LEU A 124 -0.38 -10.96 -12.65
CA LEU A 124 0.74 -10.24 -12.03
C LEU A 124 1.42 -9.31 -13.03
N ASP A 125 1.69 -9.80 -14.23
CA ASP A 125 2.31 -8.98 -15.29
C ASP A 125 1.45 -7.77 -15.62
N HIS A 126 0.14 -7.96 -15.72
CA HIS A 126 -0.80 -6.88 -15.95
C HIS A 126 -0.78 -5.88 -14.78
N SER A 127 -0.78 -6.39 -13.55
CA SER A 127 -0.75 -5.56 -12.34
C SER A 127 0.54 -4.73 -12.25
N LEU A 128 1.68 -5.33 -12.55
CA LEU A 128 2.96 -4.62 -12.57
C LEU A 128 3.00 -3.54 -13.65
N GLY A 129 2.39 -3.82 -14.80
CA GLY A 129 2.24 -2.83 -15.87
C GLY A 129 1.44 -1.61 -15.43
N LEU A 130 0.35 -1.82 -14.71
CA LEU A 130 -0.46 -0.73 -14.15
C LEU A 130 0.29 0.08 -13.10
N LEU A 131 1.05 -0.59 -12.23
CA LEU A 131 1.89 0.10 -11.24
C LEU A 131 2.97 0.96 -11.91
N THR A 132 3.57 0.46 -12.99
CA THR A 132 4.54 1.22 -13.77
C THR A 132 3.89 2.45 -14.39
N GLN A 133 2.71 2.29 -14.97
CA GLN A 133 1.93 3.40 -15.52
C GLN A 133 1.62 4.45 -14.45
N LEU A 134 1.20 4.02 -13.26
CA LEU A 134 0.91 4.92 -12.15
C LEU A 134 2.13 5.70 -11.68
N SER A 135 3.30 5.06 -11.66
CA SER A 135 4.52 5.72 -11.22
C SER A 135 5.03 6.78 -12.21
N ASN A 136 4.58 6.72 -13.44
CA ASN A 136 4.98 7.65 -14.51
C ASN A 136 3.96 8.77 -14.76
N SER A 137 2.88 8.79 -14.01
CA SER A 137 1.82 9.80 -14.14
C SER A 137 2.01 11.00 -13.21
#